data_df1aa1841ef9269ad1d155526bb21c85
#
_entry.id   df1aa1841ef9269ad1d155526bb21c85
#
_cell.length_a   1.000
_cell.length_b   1.000
_cell.length_c   1.000
_cell.angle_alpha   90.00
_cell.angle_beta   90.00
_cell.angle_gamma   90.00
#
_symmetry.space_group_name_H-M   'P 1'
#
loop_
_entity.id
_entity.type
_entity.pdbx_description
1 polymer ?
#
loop_
_entity_poly.entity_id
_entity_poly.type
_entity_poly.pdbx_seq_one_letter_code
_entity_poly.pdbx_strand_id
1 'polypeptide(L)'
;GAITMQRRLDALKALAAKDLDPINRQRLVQLLSKGRSYHYLGLRQGSGASVASSLNKLGITELMFETANLRADIADVEAMLVGSGSGSLLSAPGARIAGGTSQVQRNIIGERILGLPKEPRPE
;
A
#
# COMPACT_ATOMS: atom_id res chain seq x y z
N GLY A 1 -0.78 -6.06 12.52
CA GLY A 1 -1.47 -6.02 11.23
C GLY A 1 -2.71 -5.11 11.23
N ALA A 2 -3.81 -5.52 11.85
CA ALA A 2 -5.10 -4.80 11.78
C ALA A 2 -5.05 -3.39 12.40
N ILE A 3 -4.41 -3.23 13.56
CA ILE A 3 -4.26 -1.92 14.23
C ILE A 3 -3.46 -0.94 13.35
N THR A 4 -2.41 -1.41 12.70
CA THR A 4 -1.58 -0.59 11.80
C THR A 4 -2.37 -0.16 10.56
N MET A 5 -3.20 -1.04 10.01
CA MET A 5 -4.06 -0.70 8.87
C MET A 5 -5.14 0.32 9.27
N GLN A 6 -5.76 0.15 10.44
CA GLN A 6 -6.75 1.10 10.92
C GLN A 6 -6.15 2.52 11.06
N ARG A 7 -4.97 2.64 11.67
CA ARG A 7 -4.27 3.93 11.78
C ARG A 7 -3.99 4.57 10.42
N ARG A 8 -3.65 3.77 9.40
CA ARG A 8 -3.44 4.27 8.03
C ARG A 8 -4.73 4.78 7.41
N LEU A 9 -5.84 4.06 7.60
CA LEU A 9 -7.16 4.50 7.13
C LEU A 9 -7.59 5.81 7.81
N ASP A 10 -7.33 5.96 9.10
CA ASP A 10 -7.67 7.17 9.83
C ASP A 10 -6.81 8.37 9.36
N ALA A 11 -5.53 8.13 9.07
CA ALA A 11 -4.67 9.14 8.48
C ALA A 11 -5.11 9.56 7.06
N LEU A 12 -5.62 8.61 6.25
CA LEU A 12 -6.22 8.93 4.94
C LEU A 12 -7.51 9.73 5.10
N LYS A 13 -8.38 9.34 6.03
CA LYS A 13 -9.64 10.07 6.31
C LYS A 13 -9.36 11.52 6.73
N ALA A 14 -8.30 11.76 7.49
CA ALA A 14 -7.92 13.11 7.91
C ALA A 14 -7.61 14.04 6.72
N LEU A 15 -7.16 13.50 5.58
CA LEU A 15 -6.96 14.28 4.36
C LEU A 15 -8.28 14.78 3.77
N ALA A 16 -9.40 14.12 4.03
CA ALA A 16 -10.72 14.54 3.54
C ALA A 16 -11.20 15.87 4.17
N ALA A 17 -10.62 16.26 5.30
CA ALA A 17 -10.92 17.55 5.94
C ALA A 17 -10.26 18.75 5.21
N LYS A 18 -9.31 18.50 4.31
CA LYS A 18 -8.68 19.52 3.48
C LYS A 18 -9.57 19.86 2.28
N ASP A 19 -9.44 21.09 1.81
CA ASP A 19 -10.07 21.49 0.55
C ASP A 19 -9.32 20.88 -0.62
N LEU A 20 -9.84 19.75 -1.10
CA LEU A 20 -9.25 18.96 -2.18
C LEU A 20 -9.89 19.31 -3.51
N ASP A 21 -9.06 19.48 -4.54
CA ASP A 21 -9.54 19.50 -5.91
C ASP A 21 -10.22 18.17 -6.28
N PRO A 22 -11.08 18.16 -7.32
CA PRO A 22 -11.84 16.96 -7.69
C PRO A 22 -10.99 15.72 -7.98
N ILE A 23 -9.79 15.90 -8.56
CA ILE A 23 -8.88 14.80 -8.90
C ILE A 23 -8.31 14.17 -7.63
N ASN A 24 -7.77 14.98 -6.73
CA ASN A 24 -7.22 14.49 -5.46
C ASN A 24 -8.30 13.90 -4.55
N ARG A 25 -9.51 14.47 -4.59
CA ARG A 25 -10.67 13.87 -3.90
C ARG A 25 -10.98 12.46 -4.42
N GLN A 26 -11.02 12.28 -5.73
CA GLN A 26 -11.26 10.97 -6.35
C GLN A 26 -10.15 9.96 -6.00
N ARG A 27 -8.88 10.39 -6.06
CA ARG A 27 -7.74 9.56 -5.64
C ARG A 27 -7.85 9.14 -4.18
N LEU A 28 -8.22 10.06 -3.29
CA LEU A 28 -8.42 9.76 -1.86
C LEU A 28 -9.50 8.70 -1.65
N VAL A 29 -10.64 8.83 -2.32
CA VAL A 29 -11.74 7.85 -2.23
C VAL A 29 -11.31 6.47 -2.71
N GLN A 30 -10.56 6.41 -3.82
CA GLN A 30 -10.00 5.14 -4.33
C GLN A 30 -9.04 4.49 -3.33
N LEU A 31 -8.15 5.27 -2.71
CA LEU A 31 -7.22 4.77 -1.70
C LEU A 31 -7.94 4.29 -0.44
N LEU A 32 -8.97 4.99 0.01
CA LEU A 32 -9.81 4.57 1.14
C LEU A 32 -10.52 3.25 0.83
N SER A 33 -11.05 3.09 -0.36
CA SER A 33 -11.70 1.85 -0.81
C SER A 33 -10.71 0.68 -0.84
N LYS A 34 -9.55 0.85 -1.47
CA LYS A 34 -8.47 -0.14 -1.48
C LYS A 34 -8.03 -0.51 -0.06
N GLY A 35 -7.78 0.48 0.77
CA GLY A 35 -7.34 0.28 2.16
C GLY A 35 -8.35 -0.50 3.00
N ARG A 36 -9.65 -0.24 2.84
CA ARG A 36 -10.72 -1.01 3.49
C ARG A 36 -10.74 -2.47 3.00
N SER A 37 -10.59 -2.69 1.71
CA SER A 37 -10.53 -4.05 1.15
C SER A 37 -9.36 -4.85 1.75
N TYR A 38 -8.18 -4.25 1.86
CA TYR A 38 -7.03 -4.90 2.51
C TYR A 38 -7.24 -5.10 4.02
N HIS A 39 -7.92 -4.17 4.69
CA HIS A 39 -8.26 -4.34 6.09
C HIS A 39 -9.16 -5.58 6.31
N TYR A 40 -10.23 -5.71 5.54
CA TYR A 40 -11.12 -6.86 5.60
C TYR A 40 -10.44 -8.17 5.17
N LEU A 41 -9.59 -8.12 4.15
CA LEU A 41 -8.78 -9.25 3.77
C LEU A 41 -7.90 -9.71 4.95
N GLY A 42 -7.26 -8.78 5.65
CA GLY A 42 -6.47 -9.06 6.85
C GLY A 42 -7.26 -9.70 8.00
N LEU A 43 -8.52 -9.26 8.21
CA LEU A 43 -9.39 -9.85 9.23
C LEU A 43 -9.84 -11.27 8.88
N ARG A 44 -10.06 -11.56 7.58
CA ARG A 44 -10.46 -12.90 7.12
C ARG A 44 -9.36 -13.95 7.23
N GLN A 45 -8.12 -13.54 7.29
CA GLN A 45 -6.99 -14.46 7.16
C GLN A 45 -6.71 -15.31 8.39
N GLY A 46 -7.16 -14.92 9.56
CA GLY A 46 -6.89 -15.64 10.80
C GLY A 46 -5.40 -15.99 10.97
N SER A 47 -5.11 -17.16 11.52
CA SER A 47 -3.74 -17.65 11.75
C SER A 47 -3.12 -18.44 10.57
N GLY A 48 -3.79 -18.56 9.43
CA GLY A 48 -3.31 -19.28 8.23
C GLY A 48 -2.37 -18.45 7.37
N ALA A 49 -1.11 -18.41 7.69
CA ALA A 49 -0.20 -17.31 7.46
C ALA A 49 0.42 -17.12 6.05
N SER A 50 0.42 -18.08 5.11
CA SER A 50 1.40 -17.93 4.01
C SER A 50 0.90 -17.24 2.74
N VAL A 51 -0.29 -17.55 2.30
CA VAL A 51 -0.89 -17.07 1.04
C VAL A 51 -1.35 -15.64 1.16
N ALA A 52 -2.05 -15.39 2.20
CA ALA A 52 -2.63 -14.11 2.54
C ALA A 52 -1.59 -13.05 2.93
N SER A 53 -0.45 -13.48 3.43
CA SER A 53 0.70 -12.63 3.75
C SER A 53 1.26 -11.95 2.51
N SER A 54 1.44 -12.67 1.40
CA SER A 54 1.95 -12.11 0.14
C SER A 54 0.96 -11.14 -0.51
N LEU A 55 -0.34 -11.46 -0.50
CA LEU A 55 -1.39 -10.55 -0.98
C LEU A 55 -1.45 -9.27 -0.16
N ASN A 56 -1.43 -9.40 1.16
CA ASN A 56 -1.43 -8.23 2.06
C ASN A 56 -0.16 -7.40 1.91
N LYS A 57 1.01 -8.04 1.85
CA LYS A 57 2.26 -7.31 1.66
C LYS A 57 2.25 -6.52 0.38
N LEU A 58 1.87 -7.12 -0.74
CA LEU A 58 1.77 -6.47 -2.03
C LEU A 58 0.78 -5.29 -1.97
N GLY A 59 -0.44 -5.52 -1.51
CA GLY A 59 -1.48 -4.50 -1.46
C GLY A 59 -1.16 -3.34 -0.51
N ILE A 60 -0.63 -3.64 0.68
CA ILE A 60 -0.29 -2.62 1.68
C ILE A 60 0.86 -1.74 1.19
N THR A 61 1.89 -2.31 0.58
CA THR A 61 3.04 -1.52 0.11
C THR A 61 2.70 -0.63 -1.09
N GLU A 62 1.82 -1.10 -1.99
CA GLU A 62 1.27 -0.26 -3.07
C GLU A 62 0.40 0.87 -2.50
N LEU A 63 -0.47 0.56 -1.54
CA LEU A 63 -1.30 1.57 -0.86
C LEU A 63 -0.44 2.64 -0.16
N MET A 64 0.65 2.23 0.49
CA MET A 64 1.59 3.16 1.12
C MET A 64 2.23 4.09 0.10
N PHE A 65 2.68 3.54 -1.01
CA PHE A 65 3.31 4.30 -2.07
C PHE A 65 2.34 5.31 -2.69
N GLU A 66 1.15 4.87 -3.07
CA GLU A 66 0.10 5.74 -3.63
C GLU A 66 -0.34 6.83 -2.63
N THR A 67 -0.45 6.48 -1.34
CA THR A 67 -0.79 7.43 -0.27
C THR A 67 0.29 8.49 -0.08
N ALA A 68 1.56 8.09 -0.11
CA ALA A 68 2.68 9.03 0.02
C ALA A 68 2.69 10.05 -1.14
N ASN A 69 2.45 9.59 -2.37
CA ASN A 69 2.34 10.46 -3.54
C ASN A 69 1.15 11.41 -3.42
N LEU A 70 -0.04 10.92 -3.05
CA LEU A 70 -1.21 11.78 -2.87
C LEU A 70 -0.97 12.86 -1.81
N ARG A 71 -0.34 12.51 -0.69
CA ARG A 71 0.00 13.49 0.36
C ARG A 71 0.98 14.53 -0.12
N ALA A 72 1.96 14.16 -0.92
CA ALA A 72 2.90 15.10 -1.51
C ALA A 72 2.20 16.04 -2.49
N ASP A 73 1.32 15.55 -3.33
CA ASP A 73 0.55 16.36 -4.27
C ASP A 73 -0.39 17.34 -3.55
N ILE A 74 -1.01 16.92 -2.44
CA ILE A 74 -1.86 17.81 -1.61
C ILE A 74 -1.03 18.88 -0.87
N ALA A 75 0.17 18.51 -0.40
CA ALA A 75 1.05 19.43 0.31
C ALA A 75 1.77 20.40 -0.65
N ASP A 76 1.82 20.09 -1.94
CA ASP A 76 2.46 20.88 -2.98
C ASP A 76 3.90 21.30 -2.58
N VAL A 77 4.21 22.59 -2.59
CA VAL A 77 5.55 23.11 -2.25
C VAL A 77 5.99 22.71 -0.84
N GLU A 78 5.08 22.63 0.11
CA GLU A 78 5.37 22.20 1.48
C GLU A 78 5.90 20.77 1.56
N ALA A 79 5.60 19.91 0.58
CA ALA A 79 6.13 18.55 0.53
C ALA A 79 7.67 18.51 0.41
N MET A 80 8.29 19.59 -0.02
CA MET A 80 9.74 19.72 -0.13
C MET A 80 10.43 20.02 1.21
N LEU A 81 9.65 20.41 2.23
CA LEU A 81 10.20 20.77 3.54
C LEU A 81 10.40 19.52 4.40
N VAL A 82 11.50 19.50 5.15
CA VAL A 82 11.77 18.45 6.14
C VAL A 82 10.70 18.49 7.23
N GLY A 83 10.09 17.34 7.51
CA GLY A 83 9.03 17.21 8.53
C GLY A 83 7.60 17.36 7.99
N SER A 84 7.39 17.78 6.74
CA SER A 84 6.06 17.96 6.13
C SER A 84 5.45 16.67 5.53
N GLY A 85 6.01 15.50 5.82
CA GLY A 85 5.61 14.24 5.19
C GLY A 85 6.55 13.77 4.07
N SER A 86 7.55 14.58 3.70
CA SER A 86 8.60 14.22 2.74
C SER A 86 9.29 12.89 3.07
N GLY A 87 9.52 12.59 4.35
CA GLY A 87 10.06 11.32 4.80
C GLY A 87 9.23 10.10 4.35
N SER A 88 7.90 10.22 4.33
CA SER A 88 7.03 9.16 3.83
C SER A 88 7.18 8.96 2.33
N LEU A 89 7.29 10.04 1.56
CA LEU A 89 7.49 9.99 0.12
C LEU A 89 8.83 9.33 -0.23
N LEU A 90 9.91 9.73 0.43
CA LEU A 90 11.26 9.20 0.19
C LEU A 90 11.41 7.74 0.64
N SER A 91 10.72 7.32 1.70
CA SER A 91 10.79 5.95 2.22
C SER A 91 9.84 4.96 1.52
N ALA A 92 8.79 5.44 0.87
CA ALA A 92 7.77 4.59 0.26
C ALA A 92 8.31 3.60 -0.79
N PRO A 93 9.27 3.96 -1.68
CA PRO A 93 9.88 3.00 -2.59
C PRO A 93 10.61 1.87 -1.86
N GLY A 94 11.28 2.17 -0.74
CA GLY A 94 11.96 1.17 0.09
C GLY A 94 11.01 0.12 0.65
N ALA A 95 9.79 0.50 1.03
CA ALA A 95 8.77 -0.41 1.53
C ALA A 95 8.32 -1.43 0.45
N ARG A 96 8.37 -1.06 -0.83
CA ARG A 96 8.04 -1.97 -1.96
C ARG A 96 9.12 -3.01 -2.21
N ILE A 97 10.35 -2.74 -1.79
CA ILE A 97 11.51 -3.63 -1.96
C ILE A 97 11.69 -4.51 -0.73
N ALA A 98 11.54 -3.95 0.47
CA ALA A 98 11.70 -4.65 1.74
C ALA A 98 10.74 -5.84 1.87
N GLY A 99 11.26 -6.99 2.32
CA GLY A 99 10.46 -8.22 2.47
C GLY A 99 10.04 -8.87 1.15
N GLY A 100 10.74 -8.59 0.06
CA GLY A 100 10.48 -9.08 -1.30
C GLY A 100 9.79 -8.04 -2.17
N THR A 101 10.30 -7.87 -3.37
CA THR A 101 9.75 -6.92 -4.35
C THR A 101 8.33 -7.29 -4.77
N SER A 102 7.62 -6.37 -5.39
CA SER A 102 6.29 -6.63 -5.94
C SER A 102 6.29 -7.80 -6.94
N GLN A 103 7.35 -7.95 -7.73
CA GLN A 103 7.53 -9.06 -8.66
C GLN A 103 7.68 -10.40 -7.92
N VAL A 104 8.54 -10.45 -6.91
CA VAL A 104 8.73 -11.66 -6.07
C VAL A 104 7.41 -12.04 -5.40
N GLN A 105 6.65 -11.10 -4.87
CA GLN A 105 5.36 -11.37 -4.24
C GLN A 105 4.33 -11.90 -5.25
N ARG A 106 4.31 -11.36 -6.48
CA ARG A 106 3.45 -11.88 -7.56
C ARG A 106 3.84 -13.29 -7.98
N ASN A 107 5.14 -13.60 -8.05
CA ASN A 107 5.61 -14.96 -8.34
C ASN A 107 5.18 -15.93 -7.23
N ILE A 108 5.33 -15.57 -5.96
CA ILE A 108 4.85 -16.38 -4.84
C ILE A 108 3.34 -16.64 -4.93
N ILE A 109 2.56 -15.61 -5.25
CA ILE A 109 1.11 -15.73 -5.44
C ILE A 109 0.82 -16.65 -6.63
N GLY A 110 1.46 -16.44 -7.77
CA GLY A 110 1.28 -17.25 -8.96
C GLY A 110 1.60 -18.73 -8.72
N GLU A 111 2.78 -19.00 -8.18
CA GLU A 111 3.25 -20.39 -7.99
C GLU A 111 2.53 -21.12 -6.86
N ARG A 112 2.38 -20.47 -5.68
CA ARG A 112 1.89 -21.14 -4.47
C ARG A 112 0.39 -21.08 -4.29
N ILE A 113 -0.27 -20.06 -4.84
CA ILE A 113 -1.71 -19.86 -4.68
C ILE A 113 -2.46 -20.34 -5.92
N LEU A 114 -2.00 -19.90 -7.10
CA LEU A 114 -2.65 -20.21 -8.37
C LEU A 114 -2.13 -21.49 -9.02
N GLY A 115 -1.04 -22.09 -8.49
CA GLY A 115 -0.46 -23.32 -9.03
C GLY A 115 0.16 -23.16 -10.41
N LEU A 116 0.57 -21.95 -10.78
CA LEU A 116 1.21 -21.69 -12.07
C LEU A 116 2.61 -22.32 -12.11
N PRO A 117 3.12 -22.67 -13.32
CA PRO A 117 4.47 -23.16 -13.49
C PRO A 117 5.50 -22.15 -12.97
N LYS A 118 6.59 -22.68 -12.40
CA LYS A 118 7.73 -21.85 -12.00
C LYS A 118 8.40 -21.24 -13.23
N GLU A 119 8.94 -20.05 -13.03
CA GLU A 119 9.77 -19.40 -14.05
C GLU A 119 10.97 -20.29 -14.41
N PRO A 120 11.26 -20.49 -15.72
CA PRO A 120 12.43 -21.27 -16.14
C PRO A 120 13.69 -20.64 -15.56
N ARG A 121 14.57 -21.47 -15.00
CA ARG A 121 15.89 -20.95 -14.57
C ARG A 121 16.72 -20.67 -15.82
N PRO A 122 17.40 -19.53 -15.90
CA PRO A 122 18.39 -19.32 -16.95
C PRO A 122 19.48 -20.39 -16.79
N GLU A 123 19.88 -21.00 -17.90
CA GLU A 123 21.00 -21.92 -17.97
C GLU A 123 22.34 -21.23 -17.65
#